data_a3762ef8e1cdab8199ebefa4ae562f2a
#
_entry.id   a3762ef8e1cdab8199ebefa4ae562f2a
#
_cell.length_a   1.000
_cell.length_b   1.000
_cell.length_c   1.000
_cell.angle_alpha   90.00
_cell.angle_beta   90.00
_cell.angle_gamma   90.00
#
_symmetry.space_group_name_H-M   'P 1'
#
loop_
_entity.id
_entity.type
_entity.pdbx_description
1 polymer ?
#
loop_
_entity_poly.entity_id
_entity_poly.type
_entity_poly.pdbx_seq_one_letter_code
_entity_poly.pdbx_strand_id
1 'polypeptide(L)'
;PKKEINFLFDLLENFLTNRIKELHKQNIKLKIIGTKNFSTKLNKLLNLSEKKTSKNTKLQINLALNYGSKSELINAFKILQKNKDKITEKNLTKYLQTKNIGDPDLLIRTGNTNRLSNFLLWQLAYSEIFFVKKLWPDFNEKDYNKIIRKFKNIKRNFGNI
;
A
#
# COMPACT_ATOMS: atom_id res chain seq x y z
N PRO A 1 20.68 3.26 7.25
CA PRO A 1 21.99 2.67 6.92
C PRO A 1 21.86 1.66 5.77
N LYS A 2 22.80 1.63 4.84
CA LYS A 2 22.77 0.71 3.67
C LYS A 2 22.66 -0.77 4.07
N LYS A 3 23.25 -1.16 5.20
CA LYS A 3 23.17 -2.53 5.72
C LYS A 3 21.74 -2.95 6.08
N GLU A 4 20.97 -2.07 6.70
CA GLU A 4 19.56 -2.34 7.04
C GLU A 4 18.69 -2.47 5.79
N ILE A 5 18.93 -1.61 4.79
CA ILE A 5 18.20 -1.65 3.51
C ILE A 5 18.47 -2.97 2.79
N ASN A 6 19.74 -3.41 2.72
CA ASN A 6 20.09 -4.69 2.10
C ASN A 6 19.43 -5.86 2.84
N PHE A 7 19.47 -5.87 4.17
CA PHE A 7 18.81 -6.89 4.98
C PHE A 7 17.29 -6.96 4.72
N LEU A 8 16.63 -5.81 4.60
CA LEU A 8 15.20 -5.76 4.28
C LEU A 8 14.90 -6.31 2.87
N PHE A 9 15.77 -6.06 1.90
CA PHE A 9 15.63 -6.61 0.55
C PHE A 9 15.86 -8.13 0.53
N ASP A 10 16.84 -8.63 1.27
CA ASP A 10 17.07 -10.08 1.41
C ASP A 10 15.88 -10.76 2.08
N LEU A 11 15.31 -10.15 3.10
CA LEU A 11 14.06 -10.63 3.74
C LEU A 11 12.90 -10.68 2.76
N LEU A 12 12.74 -9.64 1.94
CA LEU A 12 11.69 -9.57 0.93
C LEU A 12 11.89 -10.64 -0.16
N GLU A 13 13.12 -10.82 -0.65
CA GLU A 13 13.45 -11.87 -1.62
C GLU A 13 13.12 -13.26 -1.05
N ASN A 14 13.53 -13.55 0.19
CA ASN A 14 13.23 -14.80 0.88
C ASN A 14 11.71 -15.00 1.06
N PHE A 15 11.00 -13.97 1.48
CA PHE A 15 9.54 -14.04 1.61
C PHE A 15 8.87 -14.37 0.28
N LEU A 16 9.18 -13.63 -0.78
CA LEU A 16 8.60 -13.83 -2.09
C LEU A 16 8.93 -15.23 -2.67
N THR A 17 10.17 -15.70 -2.49
CA THR A 17 10.59 -17.01 -2.97
C THR A 17 9.81 -18.13 -2.28
N ASN A 18 9.65 -18.05 -0.96
CA ASN A 18 9.12 -19.14 -0.16
C ASN A 18 7.59 -19.07 0.01
N ARG A 19 6.99 -17.89 0.03
CA ARG A 19 5.57 -17.70 0.39
C ARG A 19 4.64 -17.41 -0.78
N ILE A 20 5.16 -17.08 -1.95
CA ILE A 20 4.30 -16.74 -3.10
C ILE A 20 3.39 -17.88 -3.54
N LYS A 21 3.85 -19.14 -3.42
CA LYS A 21 3.04 -20.33 -3.72
C LYS A 21 1.86 -20.46 -2.74
N GLU A 22 2.11 -20.14 -1.48
CA GLU A 22 1.09 -20.18 -0.43
C GLU A 22 0.05 -19.09 -0.63
N LEU A 23 0.48 -17.84 -0.89
CA LEU A 23 -0.43 -16.74 -1.23
C LEU A 23 -1.33 -17.09 -2.43
N HIS A 24 -0.76 -17.74 -3.45
CA HIS A 24 -1.53 -18.18 -4.60
C HIS A 24 -2.56 -19.25 -4.23
N LYS A 25 -2.18 -20.26 -3.43
CA LYS A 25 -3.10 -21.31 -2.94
C LYS A 25 -4.25 -20.72 -2.11
N GLN A 26 -3.97 -19.67 -1.32
CA GLN A 26 -4.96 -18.98 -0.51
C GLN A 26 -5.83 -18.00 -1.31
N ASN A 27 -5.65 -17.93 -2.63
CA ASN A 27 -6.34 -17.01 -3.53
C ASN A 27 -6.09 -15.53 -3.19
N ILE A 28 -4.87 -15.20 -2.71
CA ILE A 28 -4.44 -13.85 -2.36
C ILE A 28 -3.67 -13.24 -3.54
N LYS A 29 -4.09 -12.06 -3.99
CA LYS A 29 -3.44 -11.28 -5.04
C LYS A 29 -2.40 -10.37 -4.43
N LEU A 30 -1.18 -10.39 -4.95
CA LEU A 30 -0.12 -9.45 -4.60
C LEU A 30 0.01 -8.38 -5.67
N LYS A 31 0.09 -7.13 -5.26
CA LYS A 31 0.39 -5.98 -6.12
C LYS A 31 1.47 -5.12 -5.48
N ILE A 32 2.39 -4.64 -6.31
CA ILE A 32 3.44 -3.72 -5.88
C ILE A 32 3.08 -2.31 -6.33
N ILE A 33 3.13 -1.36 -5.40
CA ILE A 33 3.02 0.08 -5.69
C ILE A 33 4.31 0.79 -5.28
N GLY A 34 4.63 1.87 -5.98
CA GLY A 34 5.89 2.59 -5.83
C GLY A 34 6.81 2.39 -7.04
N THR A 35 8.07 2.72 -6.88
CA THR A 35 9.06 2.62 -7.95
C THR A 35 9.90 1.36 -7.80
N LYS A 36 9.98 0.55 -8.86
CA LYS A 36 10.76 -0.69 -8.90
C LYS A 36 12.21 -0.40 -9.30
N ASN A 37 12.89 0.45 -8.54
CA ASN A 37 14.31 0.75 -8.75
C ASN A 37 15.19 -0.09 -7.81
N PHE A 38 15.18 -1.41 -8.05
CA PHE A 38 15.90 -2.41 -7.26
C PHE A 38 16.86 -3.21 -8.15
N SER A 39 17.53 -4.21 -7.56
CA SER A 39 18.34 -5.16 -8.33
C SER A 39 17.51 -5.86 -9.41
N THR A 40 18.14 -6.24 -10.51
CA THR A 40 17.49 -7.01 -11.58
C THR A 40 16.82 -8.28 -11.05
N LYS A 41 17.47 -8.95 -10.10
CA LYS A 41 16.96 -10.17 -9.45
C LYS A 41 15.66 -9.89 -8.69
N LEU A 42 15.64 -8.87 -7.82
CA LEU A 42 14.46 -8.51 -7.04
C LEU A 42 13.32 -8.05 -7.95
N ASN A 43 13.59 -7.19 -8.95
CA ASN A 43 12.57 -6.75 -9.90
C ASN A 43 11.94 -7.91 -10.66
N LYS A 44 12.74 -8.90 -11.10
CA LYS A 44 12.25 -10.12 -11.75
C LYS A 44 11.33 -10.90 -10.81
N LEU A 45 11.74 -11.08 -9.54
CA LEU A 45 10.96 -11.80 -8.54
C LEU A 45 9.63 -11.10 -8.21
N LEU A 46 9.62 -9.78 -8.05
CA LEU A 46 8.42 -8.97 -7.85
C LEU A 46 7.44 -9.15 -9.00
N ASN A 47 7.91 -9.03 -10.25
CA ASN A 47 7.07 -9.16 -11.44
C ASN A 47 6.49 -10.58 -11.59
N LEU A 48 7.30 -11.62 -11.31
CA LEU A 48 6.82 -13.01 -11.32
C LEU A 48 5.76 -13.25 -10.24
N SER A 49 5.94 -12.67 -9.06
CA SER A 49 5.01 -12.79 -7.95
C SER A 49 3.66 -12.14 -8.26
N GLU A 50 3.67 -10.91 -8.81
CA GLU A 50 2.45 -10.24 -9.29
C GLU A 50 1.76 -11.06 -10.38
N LYS A 51 2.50 -11.52 -11.40
CA LYS A 51 1.96 -12.32 -12.50
C LYS A 51 1.31 -13.61 -11.99
N LYS A 52 1.98 -14.34 -11.08
CA LYS A 52 1.48 -15.60 -10.53
C LYS A 52 0.17 -15.45 -9.76
N THR A 53 0.01 -14.33 -9.05
CA THR A 53 -1.18 -14.07 -8.22
C THR A 53 -2.22 -13.17 -8.89
N SER A 54 -2.01 -12.75 -10.14
CA SER A 54 -2.81 -11.74 -10.84
C SER A 54 -4.31 -12.09 -10.94
N LYS A 55 -4.64 -13.37 -11.05
CA LYS A 55 -6.03 -13.87 -11.17
C LYS A 55 -6.70 -14.15 -9.83
N ASN A 56 -5.99 -13.99 -8.71
CA ASN A 56 -6.55 -14.24 -7.39
C ASN A 56 -7.54 -13.13 -6.99
N THR A 57 -8.57 -13.49 -6.24
CA THR A 57 -9.75 -12.64 -6.00
C THR A 57 -10.19 -12.52 -4.54
N LYS A 58 -9.72 -13.41 -3.65
CA LYS A 58 -10.18 -13.45 -2.25
C LYS A 58 -9.72 -12.25 -1.42
N LEU A 59 -8.46 -11.86 -1.59
CA LEU A 59 -7.84 -10.72 -0.91
C LEU A 59 -6.77 -10.13 -1.82
N GLN A 60 -6.64 -8.81 -1.84
CA GLN A 60 -5.50 -8.16 -2.50
C GLN A 60 -4.60 -7.51 -1.45
N ILE A 61 -3.32 -7.86 -1.47
CA ILE A 61 -2.26 -7.20 -0.70
C ILE A 61 -1.52 -6.26 -1.63
N ASN A 62 -1.42 -4.99 -1.24
CA ASN A 62 -0.63 -3.99 -1.94
C ASN A 62 0.62 -3.69 -1.12
N LEU A 63 1.78 -4.05 -1.64
CA LEU A 63 3.06 -3.80 -0.99
C LEU A 63 3.66 -2.51 -1.55
N ALA A 64 3.77 -1.48 -0.71
CA ALA A 64 4.36 -0.20 -1.08
C ALA A 64 5.88 -0.26 -0.93
N LEU A 65 6.61 -0.27 -2.05
CA LEU A 65 8.06 -0.32 -2.10
C LEU A 65 8.61 0.91 -2.77
N ASN A 66 9.52 1.63 -2.08
CA ASN A 66 10.06 2.90 -2.58
C ASN A 66 8.93 3.83 -3.08
N TYR A 67 7.86 3.89 -2.29
CA TYR A 67 6.65 4.64 -2.60
C TYR A 67 6.69 6.03 -1.94
N GLY A 68 6.19 7.01 -2.66
CA GLY A 68 5.97 8.36 -2.13
C GLY A 68 4.78 9.01 -2.84
N SER A 69 3.78 9.44 -2.06
CA SER A 69 2.53 9.99 -2.59
C SER A 69 2.75 11.25 -3.43
N LYS A 70 3.65 12.14 -3.03
CA LYS A 70 3.98 13.35 -3.84
C LYS A 70 4.48 12.97 -5.23
N SER A 71 5.37 11.99 -5.32
CA SER A 71 5.90 11.51 -6.61
C SER A 71 4.84 10.80 -7.44
N GLU A 72 3.97 10.03 -6.79
CA GLU A 72 2.82 9.39 -7.45
C GLU A 72 1.90 10.43 -8.07
N LEU A 73 1.50 11.47 -7.31
CA LEU A 73 0.65 12.54 -7.79
C LEU A 73 1.26 13.30 -8.97
N ILE A 74 2.53 13.68 -8.88
CA ILE A 74 3.24 14.33 -10.00
C ILE A 74 3.25 13.46 -11.26
N ASN A 75 3.49 12.15 -11.09
CA ASN A 75 3.46 11.22 -12.23
C ASN A 75 2.05 11.07 -12.81
N ALA A 76 1.03 10.98 -11.96
CA ALA A 76 -0.36 10.92 -12.39
C ALA A 76 -0.76 12.18 -13.18
N PHE A 77 -0.38 13.38 -12.72
CA PHE A 77 -0.60 14.64 -13.44
C PHE A 77 0.11 14.68 -14.80
N LYS A 78 1.37 14.23 -14.88
CA LYS A 78 2.10 14.17 -16.15
C LYS A 78 1.39 13.27 -17.17
N ILE A 79 0.88 12.12 -16.72
CA ILE A 79 0.16 11.20 -17.62
C ILE A 79 -1.18 11.80 -18.04
N LEU A 80 -1.93 12.41 -17.12
CA LEU A 80 -3.18 13.09 -17.38
C LEU A 80 -3.00 14.20 -18.44
N GLN A 81 -1.97 15.03 -18.27
CA GLN A 81 -1.63 16.11 -19.21
C GLN A 81 -1.23 15.55 -20.58
N LYS A 82 -0.41 14.50 -20.62
CA LYS A 82 -0.01 13.84 -21.88
C LYS A 82 -1.20 13.30 -22.65
N ASN A 83 -2.21 12.77 -21.96
CA ASN A 83 -3.43 12.22 -22.55
C ASN A 83 -4.47 13.32 -22.85
N LYS A 84 -4.19 14.59 -22.55
CA LYS A 84 -5.10 15.73 -22.69
C LYS A 84 -6.44 15.55 -21.98
N ASP A 85 -6.47 14.79 -20.90
CA ASP A 85 -7.66 14.60 -20.08
C ASP A 85 -7.95 15.86 -19.24
N LYS A 86 -9.23 16.13 -18.97
CA LYS A 86 -9.63 17.22 -18.08
C LYS A 86 -9.06 16.97 -16.67
N ILE A 87 -8.54 18.03 -16.04
CA ILE A 87 -8.04 17.99 -14.66
C ILE A 87 -9.24 17.94 -13.74
N THR A 88 -9.57 16.74 -13.26
CA THR A 88 -10.61 16.45 -12.26
C THR A 88 -10.09 15.38 -11.32
N GLU A 89 -10.64 15.32 -10.09
CA GLU A 89 -10.30 14.26 -9.12
C GLU A 89 -10.49 12.87 -9.71
N LYS A 90 -11.62 12.64 -10.39
CA LYS A 90 -11.96 11.40 -11.06
C LYS A 90 -10.91 10.99 -12.10
N ASN A 91 -10.45 11.92 -12.92
CA ASN A 91 -9.45 11.62 -13.94
C ASN A 91 -8.07 11.44 -13.35
N LEU A 92 -7.70 12.23 -12.34
CA LEU A 92 -6.43 12.05 -11.62
C LEU A 92 -6.35 10.67 -10.97
N THR A 93 -7.41 10.24 -10.28
CA THR A 93 -7.50 8.92 -9.63
C THR A 93 -7.27 7.76 -10.61
N LYS A 94 -7.68 7.89 -11.89
CA LYS A 94 -7.44 6.87 -12.92
C LYS A 94 -5.95 6.63 -13.19
N TYR A 95 -5.09 7.57 -12.87
CA TYR A 95 -3.64 7.51 -13.13
C TYR A 95 -2.82 7.22 -11.89
N LEU A 96 -3.45 7.13 -10.72
CA LEU A 96 -2.79 6.65 -9.51
C LEU A 96 -2.47 5.16 -9.60
N GLN A 97 -1.44 4.73 -8.91
CA GLN A 97 -1.07 3.30 -8.84
C GLN A 97 -2.15 2.46 -8.13
N THR A 98 -2.98 3.12 -7.33
CA THR A 98 -4.11 2.56 -6.59
C THR A 98 -5.44 2.61 -7.35
N LYS A 99 -5.47 3.01 -8.61
CA LYS A 99 -6.67 3.29 -9.44
C LYS A 99 -7.77 2.22 -9.44
N ASN A 100 -7.40 0.97 -9.20
CA ASN A 100 -8.34 -0.17 -9.17
C ASN A 100 -8.52 -0.72 -7.75
N ILE A 101 -8.16 0.06 -6.75
CA ILE A 101 -8.24 -0.27 -5.34
C ILE A 101 -9.01 0.88 -4.73
N GLY A 102 -10.06 0.60 -3.96
CA GLY A 102 -10.77 1.65 -3.22
C GLY A 102 -9.84 2.38 -2.26
N ASP A 103 -10.22 3.58 -1.89
CA ASP A 103 -9.51 4.32 -0.85
C ASP A 103 -9.60 3.55 0.47
N PRO A 104 -8.54 3.56 1.30
CA PRO A 104 -8.54 2.82 2.55
C PRO A 104 -9.49 3.46 3.55
N ASP A 105 -10.28 2.65 4.23
CA ASP A 105 -11.17 3.10 5.31
C ASP A 105 -10.41 3.38 6.59
N LEU A 106 -9.31 2.67 6.80
CA LEU A 106 -8.54 2.67 8.04
C LEU A 106 -7.04 2.68 7.76
N LEU A 107 -6.33 3.60 8.41
CA LEU A 107 -4.87 3.57 8.52
C LEU A 107 -4.46 3.26 9.95
N ILE A 108 -3.60 2.24 10.12
CA ILE A 108 -2.94 1.95 11.39
C ILE A 108 -1.45 2.27 11.23
N ARG A 109 -0.98 3.29 11.93
CA ARG A 109 0.42 3.69 11.94
C ARG A 109 1.08 3.27 13.24
N THR A 110 1.97 2.28 13.19
CA THR A 110 2.83 1.86 14.31
C THR A 110 4.11 2.70 14.38
N GLY A 111 4.88 2.57 15.46
CA GLY A 111 6.22 3.18 15.57
C GLY A 111 6.26 4.52 16.28
N ASN A 112 5.27 4.84 17.13
CA ASN A 112 5.25 6.02 18.00
C ASN A 112 5.48 7.35 17.25
N THR A 113 4.95 7.47 16.03
CA THR A 113 5.04 8.69 15.22
C THR A 113 3.67 9.09 14.71
N ASN A 114 3.35 10.39 14.79
CA ASN A 114 2.04 10.95 14.41
C ASN A 114 2.17 11.73 13.08
N ARG A 115 2.64 11.08 12.05
CA ARG A 115 2.81 11.66 10.70
C ARG A 115 2.61 10.62 9.62
N LEU A 116 2.15 11.02 8.44
CA LEU A 116 1.92 10.11 7.29
C LEU A 116 3.19 9.79 6.50
N SER A 117 4.25 10.58 6.66
CA SER A 117 5.54 10.37 5.99
C SER A 117 5.41 10.16 4.47
N ASN A 118 4.61 11.00 3.82
CA ASN A 118 4.38 10.94 2.37
C ASN A 118 3.75 9.63 1.88
N PHE A 119 2.92 8.98 2.73
CA PHE A 119 2.24 7.74 2.40
C PHE A 119 0.76 8.01 2.07
N LEU A 120 0.29 7.61 0.89
CA LEU A 120 -1.10 7.62 0.41
C LEU A 120 -1.88 8.91 0.71
N LEU A 121 -1.26 10.11 0.56
CA LEU A 121 -1.87 11.39 0.97
C LEU A 121 -3.21 11.66 0.28
N TRP A 122 -3.37 11.29 -0.98
CA TRP A 122 -4.61 11.43 -1.73
C TRP A 122 -5.68 10.46 -1.25
N GLN A 123 -5.30 9.20 -1.12
CA GLN A 123 -6.21 8.11 -0.82
C GLN A 123 -6.69 8.09 0.63
N LEU A 124 -5.95 8.73 1.55
CA LEU A 124 -6.27 8.78 2.98
C LEU A 124 -7.17 9.96 3.37
N ALA A 125 -7.70 10.71 2.40
CA ALA A 125 -8.47 11.93 2.65
C ALA A 125 -9.65 11.73 3.62
N TYR A 126 -10.29 10.57 3.58
CA TYR A 126 -11.43 10.22 4.45
C TYR A 126 -11.16 8.99 5.33
N SER A 127 -9.90 8.57 5.45
CA SER A 127 -9.54 7.41 6.27
C SER A 127 -9.53 7.75 7.76
N GLU A 128 -9.99 6.83 8.58
CA GLU A 128 -9.76 6.89 10.02
C GLU A 128 -8.30 6.53 10.34
N ILE A 129 -7.63 7.36 11.12
CA ILE A 129 -6.19 7.19 11.38
C ILE A 129 -5.95 6.85 12.86
N PHE A 130 -5.32 5.69 13.08
CA PHE A 130 -4.91 5.24 14.41
C PHE A 130 -3.39 5.21 14.54
N PHE A 131 -2.86 6.10 15.36
CA PHE A 131 -1.45 6.11 15.71
C PHE A 131 -1.19 5.18 16.90
N VAL A 132 -0.25 4.26 16.75
CA VAL A 132 0.09 3.24 17.75
C VAL A 132 1.53 3.42 18.21
N LYS A 133 1.72 3.47 19.54
CA LYS A 133 3.07 3.64 20.13
C LYS A 133 3.97 2.43 19.90
N LYS A 134 3.41 1.23 19.84
CA LYS A 134 4.17 0.00 19.61
C LYS A 134 4.91 0.02 18.27
N LEU A 135 6.08 -0.59 18.23
CA LEU A 135 6.78 -0.91 17.00
C LEU A 135 6.05 -2.04 16.25
N TRP A 136 6.28 -2.16 14.96
CA TRP A 136 5.63 -3.18 14.15
C TRP A 136 5.82 -4.61 14.65
N PRO A 137 7.02 -5.05 15.09
CA PRO A 137 7.21 -6.41 15.61
C PRO A 137 6.41 -6.71 16.90
N ASP A 138 6.08 -5.67 17.68
CA ASP A 138 5.34 -5.80 18.93
C ASP A 138 3.82 -5.66 18.75
N PHE A 139 3.38 -5.24 17.58
CA PHE A 139 1.97 -5.07 17.23
C PHE A 139 1.34 -6.43 16.92
N ASN A 140 0.35 -6.82 17.73
CA ASN A 140 -0.23 -8.14 17.67
C ASN A 140 -1.74 -8.12 17.36
N GLU A 141 -2.32 -9.30 17.26
CA GLU A 141 -3.74 -9.48 16.95
C GLU A 141 -4.67 -8.81 17.98
N LYS A 142 -4.32 -8.79 19.26
CA LYS A 142 -5.12 -8.11 20.30
C LYS A 142 -5.17 -6.61 20.08
N ASP A 143 -4.03 -6.02 19.69
CA ASP A 143 -3.94 -4.60 19.35
C ASP A 143 -4.79 -4.27 18.11
N TYR A 144 -4.66 -5.09 17.07
CA TYR A 144 -5.46 -4.99 15.84
C TYR A 144 -6.96 -5.06 16.14
N ASN A 145 -7.40 -6.09 16.85
CA ASN A 145 -8.80 -6.29 17.19
C ASN A 145 -9.39 -5.16 18.05
N LYS A 146 -8.57 -4.54 18.91
CA LYS A 146 -8.97 -3.35 19.67
C LYS A 146 -9.23 -2.16 18.77
N ILE A 147 -8.37 -1.95 17.76
CA ILE A 147 -8.54 -0.86 16.78
C ILE A 147 -9.77 -1.12 15.92
N ILE A 148 -9.95 -2.33 15.41
CA ILE A 148 -11.12 -2.69 14.58
C ILE A 148 -12.43 -2.46 15.35
N ARG A 149 -12.48 -2.81 16.65
CA ARG A 149 -13.66 -2.52 17.48
C ARG A 149 -13.93 -1.02 17.61
N LYS A 150 -12.89 -0.22 17.82
CA LYS A 150 -13.03 1.24 17.86
C LYS A 150 -13.51 1.80 16.51
N PHE A 151 -12.89 1.36 15.43
CA PHE A 151 -13.25 1.78 14.08
C PHE A 151 -14.70 1.49 13.75
N LYS A 152 -15.21 0.30 14.08
CA LYS A 152 -16.63 -0.09 13.84
C LYS A 152 -17.65 0.81 14.55
N ASN A 153 -17.25 1.49 15.62
CA ASN A 153 -18.11 2.38 16.40
C ASN A 153 -18.03 3.84 15.93
N ILE A 154 -17.19 4.16 14.93
CA ILE A 154 -17.10 5.52 14.38
C ILE A 154 -18.20 5.73 13.36
N LYS A 155 -18.99 6.78 13.55
CA LYS A 155 -19.94 7.23 12.53
C LYS A 155 -19.17 8.06 11.49
N ARG A 156 -19.15 7.60 10.24
CA ARG A 156 -18.42 8.24 9.13
C ARG A 156 -19.41 8.95 8.21
N ASN A 157 -19.26 10.25 8.05
CA ASN A 157 -20.22 11.08 7.27
C ASN A 157 -19.70 11.43 5.85
N PHE A 158 -18.43 11.15 5.50
CA PHE A 158 -17.82 11.41 4.18
C PHE A 158 -18.10 12.80 3.60
N GLY A 159 -18.10 13.85 4.47
CA GLY A 159 -18.40 15.21 4.05
C GLY A 159 -19.89 15.52 3.86
N ASN A 160 -20.79 14.59 4.07
CA ASN A 160 -22.22 14.86 4.15
C ASN A 160 -22.58 15.36 5.55
N ILE A 161 -23.10 16.58 5.61
CA ILE A 161 -23.60 17.20 6.86
C ILE A 161 -25.00 16.68 7.17
#